data_4318376952a253c872705128a292fa92
#
_entry.id   4318376952a253c872705128a292fa92
#
_cell.length_a   1.000
_cell.length_b   1.000
_cell.length_c   1.000
_cell.angle_alpha   90.00
_cell.angle_beta   90.00
_cell.angle_gamma   90.00
#
_symmetry.space_group_name_H-M   'P 1'
#
loop_
_entity.id
_entity.type
_entity.pdbx_description
1 polymer ?
#
loop_
_entity_poly.entity_id
_entity_poly.type
_entity_poly.pdbx_seq_one_letter_code
_entity_poly.pdbx_strand_id
1 'polypeptide(L)'
;MLGFSFFLFLLMRPRRMQGSQEPCSVIYLGRDNLEKNHDKSLKEWLKTHLIVPPMELISRILHSLFPTSRLPSPDLLGPGLAFFILAALLHTGHSAKVLQTASSAPSPILALLLYTALIPAAAYVSVCIAGSTLSLMETISLMGYASYGHILAMGIPVLFHQEESEIFFFWCLTVFGGLSSLRIILVLLVSVRIPAARLVVCSLVATLHLLSLVFLHFVYMHTTFVYGGN
;
A
#
# COMPACT_ATOMS: atom_id res chain seq x y z
N MET A 1 -11.88 -8.59 -13.41
CA MET A 1 -12.86 -8.77 -12.32
C MET A 1 -12.57 -9.98 -11.42
N LEU A 2 -11.98 -11.07 -11.90
CA LEU A 2 -11.66 -12.27 -11.07
C LEU A 2 -10.59 -12.05 -9.98
N GLY A 3 -9.63 -11.15 -10.17
CA GLY A 3 -8.57 -10.89 -9.20
C GLY A 3 -9.03 -10.19 -7.90
N PHE A 4 -10.04 -9.33 -7.99
CA PHE A 4 -10.56 -8.60 -6.83
C PHE A 4 -11.35 -9.50 -5.88
N SER A 5 -12.07 -10.49 -6.44
CA SER A 5 -12.85 -11.46 -5.66
C SER A 5 -11.94 -12.44 -4.90
N PHE A 6 -10.81 -12.83 -5.49
CA PHE A 6 -9.80 -13.69 -4.85
C PHE A 6 -9.08 -12.95 -3.71
N PHE A 7 -8.79 -11.66 -3.90
CA PHE A 7 -8.18 -10.80 -2.88
C PHE A 7 -9.11 -10.60 -1.67
N LEU A 8 -10.42 -10.42 -1.92
CA LEU A 8 -11.42 -10.33 -0.85
C LEU A 8 -11.59 -11.66 -0.08
N PHE A 9 -11.47 -12.80 -0.76
CA PHE A 9 -11.54 -14.12 -0.14
C PHE A 9 -10.35 -14.42 0.79
N LEU A 10 -9.16 -13.94 0.44
CA LEU A 10 -7.95 -14.02 1.31
C LEU A 10 -8.06 -13.13 2.55
N LEU A 11 -8.73 -11.97 2.43
CA LEU A 11 -8.98 -11.05 3.54
C LEU A 11 -9.94 -11.63 4.59
N MET A 12 -10.84 -12.53 4.21
CA MET A 12 -11.90 -13.06 5.08
C MET A 12 -11.55 -14.36 5.82
N ARG A 13 -10.30 -14.84 5.77
CA ARG A 13 -9.92 -16.04 6.51
C ARG A 13 -9.81 -15.76 8.02
N PRO A 14 -10.76 -16.21 8.87
CA PRO A 14 -10.71 -15.97 10.29
C PRO A 14 -9.51 -16.69 10.92
N ARG A 15 -8.74 -15.95 11.73
CA ARG A 15 -7.68 -16.53 12.57
C ARG A 15 -8.32 -17.57 13.50
N ARG A 16 -7.93 -18.83 13.42
CA ARG A 16 -8.26 -19.84 14.41
C ARG A 16 -7.64 -19.43 15.75
N MET A 17 -8.44 -18.85 16.64
CA MET A 17 -8.08 -18.75 18.05
C MET A 17 -8.12 -20.17 18.64
N GLN A 18 -6.99 -20.67 19.06
CA GLN A 18 -6.89 -21.85 19.93
C GLN A 18 -7.26 -21.43 21.35
N GLY A 19 -8.33 -22.02 21.89
CA GLY A 19 -8.57 -22.00 23.32
C GLY A 19 -10.01 -21.73 23.71
N SER A 20 -10.80 -22.76 23.76
CA SER A 20 -11.72 -23.23 24.79
C SER A 20 -12.82 -24.08 24.15
N GLN A 21 -12.84 -25.36 24.54
CA GLN A 21 -13.94 -26.27 24.21
C GLN A 21 -15.18 -25.81 25.00
N GLU A 22 -16.12 -25.21 24.28
CA GLU A 22 -17.51 -25.16 24.75
C GLU A 22 -18.33 -26.20 23.99
N PRO A 23 -19.30 -26.84 24.66
CA PRO A 23 -20.05 -27.96 24.08
C PRO A 23 -20.90 -27.49 22.91
N CYS A 24 -20.85 -28.22 21.80
CA CYS A 24 -21.63 -28.02 20.59
C CYS A 24 -23.13 -27.98 20.91
N SER A 25 -23.69 -26.80 21.00
CA SER A 25 -25.12 -26.58 20.74
C SER A 25 -25.29 -26.48 19.24
N VAL A 26 -25.84 -27.52 18.61
CA VAL A 26 -26.25 -27.49 17.19
C VAL A 26 -27.44 -26.56 17.07
N ILE A 27 -27.19 -25.29 16.79
CA ILE A 27 -28.24 -24.34 16.46
C ILE A 27 -28.49 -24.44 14.97
N TYR A 28 -29.66 -24.96 14.57
CA TYR A 28 -30.18 -24.85 13.22
C TYR A 28 -30.46 -23.37 12.91
N LEU A 29 -29.47 -22.68 12.42
CA LEU A 29 -29.66 -21.34 11.83
C LEU A 29 -30.22 -21.51 10.43
N GLY A 30 -31.46 -21.09 10.21
CA GLY A 30 -32.06 -20.99 8.89
C GLY A 30 -31.20 -20.12 7.97
N ARG A 31 -31.17 -20.42 6.67
CA ARG A 31 -30.33 -19.78 5.63
C ARG A 31 -30.42 -18.26 5.64
N ASP A 32 -31.60 -17.71 5.95
CA ASP A 32 -31.88 -16.27 6.00
C ASP A 32 -31.17 -15.55 7.16
N ASN A 33 -30.88 -16.25 8.25
CA ASN A 33 -30.15 -15.69 9.40
C ASN A 33 -28.62 -15.67 9.17
N LEU A 34 -28.11 -16.56 8.33
CA LEU A 34 -26.68 -16.57 7.95
C LEU A 34 -26.35 -15.38 7.06
N GLU A 35 -27.22 -15.05 6.10
CA GLU A 35 -27.02 -13.94 5.17
C GLU A 35 -27.11 -12.58 5.90
N LYS A 36 -28.09 -12.40 6.78
CA LYS A 36 -28.23 -11.20 7.63
C LYS A 36 -27.08 -11.02 8.62
N ASN A 37 -26.53 -12.09 9.18
CA ASN A 37 -25.39 -12.01 10.07
C ASN A 37 -24.09 -11.69 9.32
N HIS A 38 -23.94 -12.20 8.08
CA HIS A 38 -22.79 -11.88 7.23
C HIS A 38 -22.78 -10.39 6.83
N ASP A 39 -23.94 -9.84 6.46
CA ASP A 39 -24.10 -8.42 6.11
C ASP A 39 -23.82 -7.49 7.30
N LYS A 40 -24.28 -7.83 8.49
CA LYS A 40 -23.97 -7.08 9.72
C LYS A 40 -22.49 -7.11 10.04
N SER A 41 -21.87 -8.27 9.95
CA SER A 41 -20.44 -8.45 10.19
C SER A 41 -19.60 -7.64 9.20
N LEU A 42 -19.96 -7.62 7.91
CA LEU A 42 -19.28 -6.85 6.89
C LEU A 42 -19.40 -5.34 7.11
N LYS A 43 -20.61 -4.87 7.45
CA LYS A 43 -20.86 -3.44 7.73
C LYS A 43 -20.09 -2.96 8.96
N GLU A 44 -20.04 -3.73 10.02
CA GLU A 44 -19.28 -3.41 11.22
C GLU A 44 -17.77 -3.42 10.94
N TRP A 45 -17.30 -4.40 10.17
CA TRP A 45 -15.90 -4.47 9.74
C TRP A 45 -15.52 -3.25 8.89
N LEU A 46 -16.33 -2.89 7.88
CA LEU A 46 -16.13 -1.71 7.05
C LEU A 46 -16.12 -0.43 7.90
N LYS A 47 -17.07 -0.31 8.82
CA LYS A 47 -17.15 0.84 9.73
C LYS A 47 -15.88 0.98 10.57
N THR A 48 -15.36 -0.11 11.10
CA THR A 48 -14.15 -0.10 11.94
C THR A 48 -12.89 0.30 11.16
N HIS A 49 -12.80 -0.06 9.86
CA HIS A 49 -11.58 0.16 9.07
C HIS A 49 -11.65 1.37 8.13
N LEU A 50 -12.85 1.92 7.88
CA LEU A 50 -13.05 3.09 7.01
C LEU A 50 -13.37 4.38 7.77
N ILE A 51 -13.88 4.30 9.01
CA ILE A 51 -14.23 5.49 9.78
C ILE A 51 -13.10 5.82 10.74
N VAL A 52 -12.24 6.75 10.32
CA VAL A 52 -11.16 7.31 11.15
C VAL A 52 -11.43 8.80 11.33
N PRO A 53 -11.38 9.34 12.56
CA PRO A 53 -11.51 10.77 12.80
C PRO A 53 -10.46 11.56 12.01
N PRO A 54 -10.80 12.71 11.38
CA PRO A 54 -9.90 13.43 10.48
C PRO A 54 -8.60 13.88 11.16
N MET A 55 -8.66 14.30 12.41
CA MET A 55 -7.46 14.68 13.19
C MET A 55 -6.53 13.50 13.44
N GLU A 56 -7.10 12.32 13.70
CA GLU A 56 -6.33 11.10 13.87
C GLU A 56 -5.70 10.65 12.55
N LEU A 57 -6.42 10.77 11.43
CA LEU A 57 -5.91 10.47 10.10
C LEU A 57 -4.70 11.36 9.77
N ILE A 58 -4.80 12.66 9.97
CA ILE A 58 -3.69 13.61 9.76
C ILE A 58 -2.48 13.23 10.63
N SER A 59 -2.71 12.93 11.91
CA SER A 59 -1.65 12.49 12.82
C SER A 59 -0.97 11.21 12.32
N ARG A 60 -1.74 10.22 11.84
CA ARG A 60 -1.22 8.98 11.28
C ARG A 60 -0.40 9.21 10.02
N ILE A 61 -0.86 10.11 9.12
CA ILE A 61 -0.13 10.50 7.92
C ILE A 61 1.20 11.16 8.29
N LEU A 62 1.20 12.12 9.20
CA LEU A 62 2.42 12.77 9.66
C LEU A 62 3.38 11.76 10.31
N HIS A 63 2.89 10.91 11.18
CA HIS A 63 3.71 9.85 11.77
C HIS A 63 4.23 8.83 10.75
N SER A 64 3.55 8.68 9.60
CA SER A 64 4.01 7.77 8.55
C SER A 64 5.26 8.25 7.83
N LEU A 65 5.53 9.55 7.84
CA LEU A 65 6.72 10.15 7.24
C LEU A 65 7.96 10.00 8.14
N PHE A 66 7.78 9.69 9.41
CA PHE A 66 8.91 9.48 10.33
C PHE A 66 9.22 7.99 10.50
N PRO A 67 10.50 7.61 10.60
CA PRO A 67 10.92 6.23 10.77
C PRO A 67 10.62 5.73 12.18
N THR A 68 9.40 5.24 12.39
CA THR A 68 8.95 4.64 13.66
C THR A 68 8.64 3.17 13.46
N SER A 69 8.97 2.34 14.45
CA SER A 69 8.63 0.91 14.44
C SER A 69 7.20 0.61 14.90
N ARG A 70 6.45 1.65 15.30
CA ARG A 70 5.05 1.47 15.75
C ARG A 70 4.13 1.29 14.55
N LEU A 71 3.37 0.20 14.56
CA LEU A 71 2.26 0.00 13.64
C LEU A 71 1.09 0.87 14.07
N PRO A 72 0.52 1.68 13.18
CA PRO A 72 -0.77 2.28 13.42
C PRO A 72 -1.85 1.19 13.47
N SER A 73 -2.99 1.48 14.08
CA SER A 73 -4.17 0.61 13.94
C SER A 73 -4.48 0.45 12.45
N PRO A 74 -4.74 -0.78 11.96
CA PRO A 74 -4.98 -1.01 10.54
C PRO A 74 -6.26 -0.30 10.10
N ASP A 75 -6.14 0.56 9.10
CA ASP A 75 -7.24 1.24 8.44
C ASP A 75 -7.04 1.21 6.91
N LEU A 76 -8.10 1.49 6.18
CA LEU A 76 -8.09 1.58 4.71
C LEU A 76 -8.28 3.01 4.21
N LEU A 77 -8.68 3.92 5.09
CA LEU A 77 -8.96 5.31 4.71
C LEU A 77 -7.66 6.04 4.33
N GLY A 78 -6.60 5.89 5.15
CA GLY A 78 -5.29 6.48 4.86
C GLY A 78 -4.69 5.97 3.56
N PRO A 79 -4.55 4.64 3.37
CA PRO A 79 -4.13 4.03 2.11
C PRO A 79 -4.97 4.44 0.90
N GLY A 80 -6.31 4.49 1.05
CA GLY A 80 -7.22 4.92 -0.01
C GLY A 80 -6.99 6.38 -0.42
N LEU A 81 -6.82 7.28 0.55
CA LEU A 81 -6.51 8.68 0.27
C LEU A 81 -5.15 8.82 -0.43
N ALA A 82 -4.13 8.11 0.00
CA ALA A 82 -2.83 8.07 -0.68
C ALA A 82 -2.95 7.62 -2.13
N PHE A 83 -3.75 6.57 -2.39
CA PHE A 83 -4.03 6.08 -3.74
C PHE A 83 -4.66 7.18 -4.61
N PHE A 84 -5.68 7.89 -4.14
CA PHE A 84 -6.35 8.94 -4.91
C PHE A 84 -5.44 10.12 -5.20
N ILE A 85 -4.66 10.59 -4.21
CA ILE A 85 -3.71 11.68 -4.41
C ILE A 85 -2.63 11.28 -5.42
N LEU A 86 -2.09 10.07 -5.29
CA LEU A 86 -1.06 9.55 -6.19
C LEU A 86 -1.61 9.35 -7.62
N ALA A 87 -2.85 8.86 -7.75
CA ALA A 87 -3.53 8.72 -9.03
C ALA A 87 -3.73 10.07 -9.73
N ALA A 88 -4.15 11.10 -8.98
CA ALA A 88 -4.30 12.45 -9.51
C ALA A 88 -2.95 13.01 -9.98
N LEU A 89 -1.89 12.86 -9.17
CA LEU A 89 -0.55 13.32 -9.50
C LEU A 89 0.01 12.64 -10.76
N LEU A 90 -0.13 11.31 -10.86
CA LEU A 90 0.31 10.57 -12.04
C LEU A 90 -0.52 10.88 -13.28
N HIS A 91 -1.81 11.14 -13.12
CA HIS A 91 -2.69 11.51 -14.23
C HIS A 91 -2.29 12.86 -14.82
N THR A 92 -1.98 13.85 -13.98
CA THR A 92 -1.51 15.17 -14.45
C THR A 92 -0.18 15.06 -15.19
N GLY A 93 0.79 14.32 -14.64
CA GLY A 93 2.08 14.07 -15.30
C GLY A 93 1.92 13.32 -16.63
N HIS A 94 1.10 12.27 -16.66
CA HIS A 94 0.82 11.51 -17.87
C HIS A 94 0.15 12.36 -18.95
N SER A 95 -0.81 13.19 -18.59
CA SER A 95 -1.51 14.07 -19.54
C SER A 95 -0.55 15.09 -20.16
N ALA A 96 0.34 15.68 -19.38
CA ALA A 96 1.39 16.58 -19.88
C ALA A 96 2.34 15.86 -20.85
N LYS A 97 2.75 14.63 -20.48
CA LYS A 97 3.65 13.79 -21.30
C LYS A 97 3.02 13.37 -22.62
N VAL A 98 1.77 12.92 -22.65
CA VAL A 98 1.05 12.50 -23.87
C VAL A 98 0.91 13.67 -24.86
N LEU A 99 0.65 14.87 -24.37
CA LEU A 99 0.61 16.05 -25.21
C LEU A 99 1.92 16.36 -25.92
N GLN A 100 3.06 16.03 -25.29
CA GLN A 100 4.40 16.33 -25.82
C GLN A 100 4.98 15.21 -26.67
N THR A 101 4.75 13.94 -26.33
CA THR A 101 5.54 12.81 -26.86
C THR A 101 4.72 11.70 -27.53
N ALA A 102 3.38 11.80 -27.63
CA ALA A 102 2.51 10.73 -28.14
C ALA A 102 2.80 9.34 -27.51
N SER A 103 3.13 9.32 -26.24
CA SER A 103 3.54 8.11 -25.51
C SER A 103 2.40 7.10 -25.40
N SER A 104 2.67 5.82 -25.68
CA SER A 104 1.75 4.68 -25.55
C SER A 104 1.79 4.01 -24.17
N ALA A 105 2.21 4.72 -23.12
CA ALA A 105 2.28 4.17 -21.78
C ALA A 105 0.90 3.69 -21.28
N PRO A 106 0.85 2.61 -20.50
CA PRO A 106 -0.41 2.12 -19.93
C PRO A 106 -1.05 3.17 -19.03
N SER A 107 -2.37 3.08 -18.82
CA SER A 107 -3.08 4.01 -17.94
C SER A 107 -2.42 4.09 -16.55
N PRO A 108 -2.15 5.30 -16.03
CA PRO A 108 -1.57 5.49 -14.68
C PRO A 108 -2.39 4.83 -13.58
N ILE A 109 -3.73 4.87 -13.72
CA ILE A 109 -4.64 4.25 -12.76
C ILE A 109 -4.47 2.73 -12.74
N LEU A 110 -4.30 2.09 -13.91
CA LEU A 110 -4.08 0.65 -14.00
C LEU A 110 -2.74 0.24 -13.35
N ALA A 111 -1.67 0.99 -13.66
CA ALA A 111 -0.36 0.73 -13.06
C ALA A 111 -0.40 0.89 -11.53
N LEU A 112 -1.10 1.92 -11.03
CA LEU A 112 -1.24 2.16 -9.61
C LEU A 112 -2.12 1.10 -8.92
N LEU A 113 -3.19 0.62 -9.57
CA LEU A 113 -4.00 -0.50 -9.08
C LEU A 113 -3.17 -1.79 -8.98
N LEU A 114 -2.35 -2.08 -9.99
CA LEU A 114 -1.43 -3.21 -9.94
C LEU A 114 -0.41 -3.06 -8.82
N TYR A 115 0.17 -1.89 -8.66
CA TYR A 115 1.09 -1.60 -7.56
C TYR A 115 0.44 -1.82 -6.20
N THR A 116 -0.72 -1.21 -5.95
CA THR A 116 -1.41 -1.31 -4.65
C THR A 116 -1.97 -2.70 -4.35
N ALA A 117 -2.13 -3.56 -5.34
CA ALA A 117 -2.51 -4.95 -5.15
C ALA A 117 -1.30 -5.87 -5.00
N LEU A 118 -0.31 -5.78 -5.91
CA LEU A 118 0.80 -6.73 -6.00
C LEU A 118 1.86 -6.51 -4.92
N ILE A 119 2.23 -5.26 -4.62
CA ILE A 119 3.32 -5.01 -3.66
C ILE A 119 2.93 -5.40 -2.23
N PRO A 120 1.76 -4.99 -1.68
CA PRO A 120 1.34 -5.48 -0.37
C PRO A 120 1.10 -6.98 -0.33
N ALA A 121 0.62 -7.59 -1.42
CA ALA A 121 0.45 -9.04 -1.48
C ALA A 121 1.80 -9.77 -1.43
N ALA A 122 2.78 -9.34 -2.22
CA ALA A 122 4.14 -9.89 -2.21
C ALA A 122 4.81 -9.68 -0.85
N ALA A 123 4.67 -8.50 -0.25
CA ALA A 123 5.16 -8.20 1.09
C ALA A 123 4.51 -9.14 2.13
N TYR A 124 3.19 -9.31 2.09
CA TYR A 124 2.47 -10.18 3.00
C TYR A 124 2.91 -11.65 2.87
N VAL A 125 3.00 -12.17 1.65
CA VAL A 125 3.49 -13.54 1.41
C VAL A 125 4.90 -13.71 1.96
N SER A 126 5.79 -12.75 1.70
CA SER A 126 7.17 -12.77 2.18
C SER A 126 7.25 -12.78 3.71
N VAL A 127 6.47 -11.95 4.40
CA VAL A 127 6.44 -11.90 5.87
C VAL A 127 5.77 -13.13 6.48
N CYS A 128 4.78 -13.74 5.81
CA CYS A 128 4.17 -14.99 6.25
C CYS A 128 5.19 -16.14 6.20
N ILE A 129 5.96 -16.26 5.11
CA ILE A 129 7.03 -17.28 4.96
C ILE A 129 8.10 -17.07 6.04
N ALA A 130 8.40 -15.84 6.38
CA ALA A 130 9.38 -15.47 7.40
C ALA A 130 8.87 -15.60 8.86
N GLY A 131 7.67 -16.16 9.06
CA GLY A 131 7.10 -16.37 10.39
C GLY A 131 6.73 -15.11 11.14
N SER A 132 6.28 -14.07 10.44
CA SER A 132 5.82 -12.81 11.02
C SER A 132 4.44 -12.94 11.67
N THR A 133 4.17 -12.02 12.61
CA THR A 133 2.86 -11.86 13.26
C THR A 133 1.94 -10.87 12.54
N LEU A 134 2.43 -10.19 11.50
CA LEU A 134 1.65 -9.19 10.76
C LEU A 134 0.47 -9.82 10.01
N SER A 135 -0.68 -9.20 10.14
CA SER A 135 -1.87 -9.52 9.35
C SER A 135 -1.79 -8.87 7.96
N LEU A 136 -2.61 -9.37 7.02
CA LEU A 136 -2.71 -8.77 5.68
C LEU A 136 -3.16 -7.31 5.75
N MET A 137 -4.12 -6.97 6.64
CA MET A 137 -4.60 -5.60 6.82
C MET A 137 -3.53 -4.65 7.34
N GLU A 138 -2.73 -5.10 8.30
CA GLU A 138 -1.58 -4.34 8.81
C GLU A 138 -0.54 -4.11 7.71
N THR A 139 -0.31 -5.10 6.85
CA THR A 139 0.62 -4.98 5.72
C THR A 139 0.11 -4.00 4.67
N ILE A 140 -1.18 -4.07 4.30
CA ILE A 140 -1.81 -3.12 3.36
C ILE A 140 -1.76 -1.70 3.93
N SER A 141 -2.12 -1.53 5.21
CA SER A 141 -2.08 -0.24 5.89
C SER A 141 -0.64 0.31 5.93
N LEU A 142 0.35 -0.51 6.29
CA LEU A 142 1.75 -0.11 6.33
C LEU A 142 2.25 0.37 4.97
N MET A 143 2.01 -0.40 3.91
CA MET A 143 2.43 -0.07 2.54
C MET A 143 1.67 1.15 1.99
N GLY A 144 0.37 1.24 2.28
CA GLY A 144 -0.44 2.38 1.89
C GLY A 144 0.00 3.69 2.55
N TYR A 145 0.32 3.67 3.83
CA TYR A 145 0.90 4.84 4.51
C TYR A 145 2.32 5.17 4.03
N ALA A 146 3.12 4.18 3.64
CA ALA A 146 4.42 4.42 3.04
C ALA A 146 4.33 5.16 1.69
N SER A 147 3.21 5.02 0.96
CA SER A 147 2.97 5.72 -0.31
C SER A 147 2.88 7.24 -0.17
N TYR A 148 2.68 7.80 1.04
CA TYR A 148 2.84 9.24 1.26
C TYR A 148 4.27 9.73 1.00
N GLY A 149 5.27 8.88 1.22
CA GLY A 149 6.64 9.14 0.77
C GLY A 149 6.75 9.27 -0.75
N HIS A 150 6.02 8.44 -1.51
CA HIS A 150 5.94 8.56 -2.97
C HIS A 150 5.28 9.86 -3.42
N ILE A 151 4.17 10.25 -2.75
CA ILE A 151 3.48 11.51 -3.04
C ILE A 151 4.43 12.70 -2.85
N LEU A 152 5.20 12.73 -1.77
CA LEU A 152 6.16 13.81 -1.53
C LEU A 152 7.33 13.76 -2.51
N ALA A 153 7.89 12.57 -2.78
CA ALA A 153 9.03 12.42 -3.69
C ALA A 153 8.71 12.84 -5.13
N MET A 154 7.48 12.67 -5.58
CA MET A 154 7.03 13.08 -6.91
C MET A 154 6.34 14.47 -6.90
N GLY A 155 5.60 14.80 -5.87
CA GLY A 155 4.84 16.05 -5.79
C GLY A 155 5.73 17.27 -5.58
N ILE A 156 6.81 17.15 -4.79
CA ILE A 156 7.74 18.27 -4.57
C ILE A 156 8.42 18.72 -5.87
N PRO A 157 8.99 17.83 -6.72
CA PRO A 157 9.50 18.23 -8.02
C PRO A 157 8.48 18.98 -8.89
N VAL A 158 7.23 18.53 -8.92
CA VAL A 158 6.16 19.20 -9.66
C VAL A 158 5.86 20.60 -9.11
N LEU A 159 5.81 20.74 -7.79
CA LEU A 159 5.56 22.05 -7.16
C LEU A 159 6.67 23.08 -7.46
N PHE A 160 7.90 22.63 -7.64
CA PHE A 160 9.03 23.50 -7.98
C PHE A 160 9.32 23.58 -9.48
N HIS A 161 8.47 23.02 -10.33
CA HIS A 161 8.68 22.91 -11.78
C HIS A 161 10.03 22.29 -12.14
N GLN A 162 10.44 21.28 -11.36
CA GLN A 162 11.70 20.54 -11.49
C GLN A 162 11.46 19.06 -11.81
N GLU A 163 10.32 18.72 -12.39
CA GLU A 163 9.92 17.35 -12.73
C GLU A 163 10.86 16.69 -13.72
N GLU A 164 11.54 17.48 -14.57
CA GLU A 164 12.53 17.01 -15.55
C GLU A 164 13.94 16.83 -14.94
N SER A 165 14.17 17.36 -13.73
CA SER A 165 15.47 17.29 -13.08
C SER A 165 15.67 15.95 -12.38
N GLU A 166 16.45 15.04 -13.00
CA GLU A 166 16.80 13.75 -12.42
C GLU A 166 17.48 13.92 -11.05
N ILE A 167 18.41 14.89 -10.91
CA ILE A 167 19.14 15.13 -9.67
C ILE A 167 18.20 15.53 -8.55
N PHE A 168 17.24 16.43 -8.85
CA PHE A 168 16.27 16.87 -7.86
C PHE A 168 15.30 15.75 -7.46
N PHE A 169 14.85 14.95 -8.44
CA PHE A 169 14.05 13.77 -8.15
C PHE A 169 14.80 12.75 -7.26
N PHE A 170 16.06 12.43 -7.56
CA PHE A 170 16.85 11.50 -6.75
C PHE A 170 17.10 12.03 -5.34
N TRP A 171 17.21 13.33 -5.15
CA TRP A 171 17.24 13.96 -3.83
C TRP A 171 15.93 13.71 -3.07
N CYS A 172 14.78 13.99 -3.70
CA CYS A 172 13.47 13.74 -3.11
C CYS A 172 13.23 12.25 -2.84
N LEU A 173 13.64 11.37 -3.77
CA LEU A 173 13.61 9.92 -3.60
C LEU A 173 14.39 9.48 -2.37
N THR A 174 15.61 9.99 -2.21
CA THR A 174 16.50 9.61 -1.08
C THR A 174 15.90 10.06 0.24
N VAL A 175 15.38 11.28 0.32
CA VAL A 175 14.81 11.83 1.56
C VAL A 175 13.44 11.18 1.85
N PHE A 176 12.47 11.32 0.99
CA PHE A 176 11.08 10.90 1.30
C PHE A 176 10.85 9.42 1.02
N GLY A 177 11.34 8.90 -0.09
CA GLY A 177 11.30 7.47 -0.40
C GLY A 177 12.16 6.66 0.57
N GLY A 178 13.34 7.16 0.91
CA GLY A 178 14.25 6.55 1.89
C GLY A 178 13.63 6.49 3.30
N LEU A 179 13.04 7.58 3.80
CA LEU A 179 12.37 7.61 5.11
C LEU A 179 11.18 6.64 5.17
N SER A 180 10.35 6.61 4.13
CA SER A 180 9.22 5.67 4.07
C SER A 180 9.67 4.21 4.02
N SER A 181 10.71 3.90 3.24
CA SER A 181 11.32 2.57 3.19
C SER A 181 11.97 2.17 4.50
N LEU A 182 12.66 3.11 5.16
CA LEU A 182 13.26 2.88 6.49
C LEU A 182 12.18 2.51 7.51
N ARG A 183 11.03 3.18 7.48
CA ARG A 183 9.90 2.82 8.33
C ARG A 183 9.41 1.40 8.08
N ILE A 184 9.23 1.01 6.81
CA ILE A 184 8.85 -0.36 6.45
C ILE A 184 9.86 -1.35 7.04
N ILE A 185 11.16 -1.10 6.84
CA ILE A 185 12.24 -1.93 7.37
C ILE A 185 12.14 -2.06 8.89
N LEU A 186 11.98 -0.95 9.63
CA LEU A 186 11.91 -0.97 11.10
C LEU A 186 10.71 -1.78 11.61
N VAL A 187 9.54 -1.65 10.98
CA VAL A 187 8.36 -2.43 11.33
C VAL A 187 8.58 -3.92 11.05
N LEU A 188 9.15 -4.26 9.89
CA LEU A 188 9.43 -5.66 9.52
C LEU A 188 10.50 -6.29 10.41
N LEU A 189 11.55 -5.54 10.78
CA LEU A 189 12.59 -6.02 11.70
C LEU A 189 12.04 -6.45 13.07
N VAL A 190 11.04 -5.73 13.56
CA VAL A 190 10.38 -6.05 14.84
C VAL A 190 9.38 -7.21 14.68
N SER A 191 8.71 -7.29 13.52
CA SER A 191 7.59 -8.23 13.30
C SER A 191 8.03 -9.62 12.84
N VAL A 192 9.16 -9.74 12.12
CA VAL A 192 9.67 -11.02 11.61
C VAL A 192 10.47 -11.75 12.70
N ARG A 193 10.13 -13.02 12.96
CA ARG A 193 10.77 -13.79 14.04
C ARG A 193 12.10 -14.42 13.64
N ILE A 194 12.22 -14.89 12.39
CA ILE A 194 13.40 -15.62 11.89
C ILE A 194 14.52 -14.62 11.54
N PRO A 195 15.66 -14.57 12.24
CA PRO A 195 16.69 -13.56 12.04
C PRO A 195 17.27 -13.55 10.61
N ALA A 196 17.53 -14.71 10.03
CA ALA A 196 18.06 -14.80 8.66
C ALA A 196 17.04 -14.28 7.62
N ALA A 197 15.75 -14.55 7.81
CA ALA A 197 14.70 -14.06 6.92
C ALA A 197 14.46 -12.55 7.04
N ARG A 198 14.76 -11.92 8.18
CA ARG A 198 14.59 -10.47 8.39
C ARG A 198 15.29 -9.65 7.32
N LEU A 199 16.58 -9.89 7.10
CA LEU A 199 17.37 -9.14 6.13
C LEU A 199 16.83 -9.31 4.70
N VAL A 200 16.50 -10.55 4.32
CA VAL A 200 15.99 -10.84 2.98
C VAL A 200 14.64 -10.17 2.75
N VAL A 201 13.70 -10.31 3.69
CA VAL A 201 12.35 -9.72 3.56
C VAL A 201 12.41 -8.20 3.61
N CYS A 202 13.20 -7.62 4.53
CA CYS A 202 13.34 -6.17 4.62
C CYS A 202 13.95 -5.58 3.34
N SER A 203 15.02 -6.18 2.80
CA SER A 203 15.67 -5.71 1.58
C SER A 203 14.73 -5.87 0.37
N LEU A 204 14.06 -7.02 0.24
CA LEU A 204 13.12 -7.28 -0.86
C LEU A 204 11.98 -6.26 -0.87
N VAL A 205 11.28 -6.09 0.25
CA VAL A 205 10.12 -5.20 0.33
C VAL A 205 10.53 -3.74 0.15
N ALA A 206 11.62 -3.30 0.76
CA ALA A 206 12.13 -1.93 0.60
C ALA A 206 12.58 -1.66 -0.83
N THR A 207 13.28 -2.60 -1.47
CA THR A 207 13.71 -2.47 -2.87
C THR A 207 12.51 -2.39 -3.81
N LEU A 208 11.51 -3.27 -3.65
CA LEU A 208 10.28 -3.23 -4.46
C LEU A 208 9.54 -1.91 -4.27
N HIS A 209 9.48 -1.40 -3.05
CA HIS A 209 8.85 -0.11 -2.76
C HIS A 209 9.57 1.06 -3.45
N LEU A 210 10.90 1.14 -3.34
CA LEU A 210 11.67 2.20 -4.01
C LEU A 210 11.67 2.05 -5.53
N LEU A 211 11.82 0.83 -6.03
CA LEU A 211 11.81 0.57 -7.46
C LEU A 211 10.49 0.97 -8.12
N SER A 212 9.36 0.75 -7.41
CA SER A 212 8.05 1.18 -7.89
C SER A 212 7.95 2.71 -7.99
N LEU A 213 8.53 3.45 -7.05
CA LEU A 213 8.57 4.92 -7.10
C LEU A 213 9.39 5.42 -8.30
N VAL A 214 10.58 4.84 -8.52
CA VAL A 214 11.41 5.14 -9.70
C VAL A 214 10.64 4.84 -10.98
N PHE A 215 10.02 3.66 -11.07
CA PHE A 215 9.21 3.27 -12.22
C PHE A 215 8.08 4.27 -12.50
N LEU A 216 7.30 4.64 -11.48
CA LEU A 216 6.19 5.58 -11.64
C LEU A 216 6.67 6.95 -12.11
N HIS A 217 7.79 7.45 -11.57
CA HIS A 217 8.36 8.72 -11.99
C HIS A 217 8.77 8.72 -13.47
N PHE A 218 9.63 7.78 -13.88
CA PHE A 218 10.15 7.75 -15.24
C PHE A 218 9.07 7.42 -16.29
N VAL A 219 8.11 6.57 -15.98
CA VAL A 219 7.05 6.21 -16.91
C VAL A 219 6.04 7.35 -17.11
N TYR A 220 5.68 8.08 -16.03
CA TYR A 220 4.54 9.00 -16.10
C TYR A 220 4.91 10.46 -15.96
N MET A 221 6.05 10.80 -15.36
CA MET A 221 6.40 12.19 -15.09
C MET A 221 7.56 12.70 -15.94
N HIS A 222 8.54 11.84 -16.29
CA HIS A 222 9.70 12.27 -17.06
C HIS A 222 9.41 12.26 -18.56
N THR A 223 9.52 13.40 -19.25
CA THR A 223 9.11 13.55 -20.66
C THR A 223 10.09 12.91 -21.65
N THR A 224 11.38 12.86 -21.31
CA THR A 224 12.43 12.30 -22.19
C THR A 224 12.38 10.78 -22.30
N PHE A 225 11.65 10.09 -21.40
CA PHE A 225 11.52 8.64 -21.44
C PHE A 225 10.33 8.23 -22.31
N VAL A 226 10.56 8.06 -23.62
CA VAL A 226 9.53 7.68 -24.58
C VAL A 226 9.44 6.17 -24.71
N TYR A 227 8.29 5.59 -24.33
CA TYR A 227 7.98 4.19 -24.59
C TYR A 227 7.48 4.03 -26.04
N GLY A 228 8.21 3.24 -26.85
CA GLY A 228 7.70 2.77 -28.14
C GLY A 228 7.67 3.84 -29.24
N GLY A 229 8.58 4.78 -29.24
CA GLY A 229 8.77 5.69 -30.38
C GLY A 229 9.46 4.95 -31.54
N ASN A 230 8.68 4.56 -32.54
CA ASN A 230 9.11 4.34 -33.91
C ASN A 230 8.57 5.47 -34.76
#